data_ee3a3274f934f86868ab055f02ba59b3
#
_entry.id   ee3a3274f934f86868ab055f02ba59b3
#
_cell.length_a   1.000
_cell.length_b   1.000
_cell.length_c   1.000
_cell.angle_alpha   90.00
_cell.angle_beta   90.00
_cell.angle_gamma   90.00
#
_symmetry.space_group_name_H-M   'P 1'
#
loop_
_entity.id
_entity.type
_entity.pdbx_description
1 polymer ?
#
loop_
_entity_poly.entity_id
_entity_poly.type
_entity_poly.pdbx_seq_one_letter_code
_entity_poly.pdbx_strand_id
1 'polypeptide(L)'
;MDKIETIYFIGGGGVFFALAEIFKKEKLYSHCAFTIIEPLDINDLEYVMKGRKYRHIKQSMTRENYKELLKDIDSKTFIINVSVCVDSLDVLRFAGDKGSWYIDTSIEQYQDTIHVPVNEITKYSQFKSNNLYHQQLLAEKIMKKTRKTRLTSGGMNPGLISQYFKKSLAVYGKNKGKSLVNGDYAKLAHELGLVSALVVEYDSQKLRVKATPDLFVNTWSAKIGMPEEATDLIMLNLSNEDIDKYTKQGIKLIKPTEGPKDTHIRFIPECGMDGMCDSTTVDYEGNPFDYSGYLLPHAEIITLGSFLEYKGNAPTVFYCYRPCDEAIKSLDFMRDNNYELPKDGIVVRNKDVISGWDSIGTLLTFKNGDKFWGGTVCGKTDMDRLGFKSNATTIQVGAFMNSAIYWILTHPNKGLVNAEEVNNKDIFEMASKYLGKQYFKLV
;
A
#
# COMPACT_ATOMS: atom_id res chain seq x y z
N MET A 1 -9.05 -24.31 11.84
CA MET A 1 -8.40 -23.65 10.69
C MET A 1 -8.55 -24.53 9.47
N ASP A 2 -9.14 -24.05 8.41
CA ASP A 2 -9.08 -24.74 7.13
C ASP A 2 -7.62 -24.86 6.72
N LYS A 3 -7.17 -26.09 6.48
CA LYS A 3 -5.77 -26.36 6.20
C LYS A 3 -5.48 -25.98 4.74
N ILE A 4 -4.71 -24.91 4.53
CA ILE A 4 -4.19 -24.63 3.19
C ILE A 4 -3.14 -25.67 2.81
N GLU A 5 -3.17 -26.09 1.56
CA GLU A 5 -2.24 -27.09 1.01
C GLU A 5 -1.35 -26.48 -0.09
N THR A 6 -1.83 -25.42 -0.74
CA THR A 6 -1.12 -24.77 -1.83
C THR A 6 -1.13 -23.25 -1.68
N ILE A 7 -0.01 -22.63 -1.99
CA ILE A 7 0.16 -21.17 -2.05
C ILE A 7 0.58 -20.78 -3.47
N TYR A 8 -0.19 -19.88 -4.09
CA TYR A 8 0.15 -19.26 -5.36
C TYR A 8 0.64 -17.84 -5.11
N PHE A 9 1.84 -17.54 -5.61
CA PHE A 9 2.32 -16.17 -5.75
C PHE A 9 2.15 -15.72 -7.20
N ILE A 10 1.53 -14.57 -7.38
CA ILE A 10 1.48 -13.86 -8.65
C ILE A 10 2.41 -12.66 -8.49
N GLY A 11 3.52 -12.66 -9.24
CA GLY A 11 4.65 -11.74 -9.06
C GLY A 11 5.80 -12.33 -8.23
N GLY A 12 7.04 -12.09 -8.67
CA GLY A 12 8.28 -12.58 -8.07
C GLY A 12 9.23 -11.47 -7.61
N GLY A 13 8.73 -10.23 -7.43
CA GLY A 13 9.51 -9.04 -7.12
C GLY A 13 9.97 -8.93 -5.66
N GLY A 14 10.23 -7.68 -5.24
CA GLY A 14 10.75 -7.36 -3.89
C GLY A 14 9.84 -7.82 -2.76
N VAL A 15 8.53 -7.62 -2.90
CA VAL A 15 7.52 -8.00 -1.89
C VAL A 15 7.40 -9.52 -1.76
N PHE A 16 7.35 -10.26 -2.89
CA PHE A 16 7.42 -11.72 -2.86
C PHE A 16 8.62 -12.20 -2.05
N PHE A 17 9.79 -11.63 -2.36
CA PHE A 17 11.03 -12.03 -1.71
C PHE A 17 11.00 -11.77 -0.21
N ALA A 18 10.54 -10.60 0.21
CA ALA A 18 10.43 -10.23 1.63
C ALA A 18 9.48 -11.17 2.39
N LEU A 19 8.31 -11.45 1.84
CA LEU A 19 7.34 -12.37 2.45
C LEU A 19 7.87 -13.80 2.50
N ALA A 20 8.55 -14.26 1.45
CA ALA A 20 9.18 -15.58 1.41
C ALA A 20 10.34 -15.71 2.42
N GLU A 21 11.11 -14.64 2.66
CA GLU A 21 12.11 -14.59 3.73
C GLU A 21 11.47 -14.73 5.12
N ILE A 22 10.35 -14.04 5.38
CA ILE A 22 9.59 -14.18 6.63
C ILE A 22 9.10 -15.63 6.79
N PHE A 23 8.47 -16.19 5.75
CA PHE A 23 8.01 -17.58 5.78
C PHE A 23 9.14 -18.56 6.07
N LYS A 24 10.32 -18.35 5.47
CA LYS A 24 11.51 -19.16 5.69
C LYS A 24 11.99 -19.05 7.13
N LYS A 25 12.13 -17.84 7.65
CA LYS A 25 12.65 -17.55 9.00
C LYS A 25 11.77 -18.17 10.08
N GLU A 26 10.46 -18.03 9.95
CA GLU A 26 9.47 -18.54 10.91
C GLU A 26 9.02 -19.97 10.61
N LYS A 27 9.57 -20.62 9.57
CA LYS A 27 9.18 -21.97 9.10
C LYS A 27 7.68 -22.11 8.80
N LEU A 28 7.03 -21.00 8.39
CA LEU A 28 5.61 -20.98 8.08
C LEU A 28 5.32 -21.74 6.78
N TYR A 29 4.16 -22.37 6.73
CA TYR A 29 3.65 -23.05 5.53
C TYR A 29 4.62 -24.07 4.89
N SER A 30 5.50 -24.69 5.68
CA SER A 30 6.49 -25.66 5.18
C SER A 30 5.85 -26.92 4.58
N HIS A 31 4.61 -27.21 4.93
CA HIS A 31 3.83 -28.33 4.39
C HIS A 31 3.14 -28.00 3.06
N CYS A 32 3.06 -26.72 2.67
CA CYS A 32 2.40 -26.31 1.45
C CYS A 32 3.28 -26.53 0.21
N ALA A 33 2.64 -26.79 -0.92
CA ALA A 33 3.25 -26.64 -2.23
C ALA A 33 3.13 -25.20 -2.69
N PHE A 34 4.19 -24.66 -3.29
CA PHE A 34 4.23 -23.29 -3.78
C PHE A 34 4.22 -23.25 -5.31
N THR A 35 3.43 -22.36 -5.88
CA THR A 35 3.49 -22.01 -7.30
C THR A 35 3.79 -20.51 -7.40
N ILE A 36 4.83 -20.16 -8.15
CA ILE A 36 5.23 -18.76 -8.36
C ILE A 36 5.07 -18.48 -9.85
N ILE A 37 4.25 -17.50 -10.19
CA ILE A 37 3.99 -17.07 -11.57
C ILE A 37 4.70 -15.73 -11.75
N GLU A 38 5.82 -15.75 -12.48
CA GLU A 38 6.68 -14.59 -12.73
C GLU A 38 7.43 -14.84 -14.05
N PRO A 39 7.31 -13.95 -15.05
CA PRO A 39 7.95 -14.16 -16.36
C PRO A 39 9.48 -14.13 -16.31
N LEU A 40 10.04 -13.37 -15.38
CA LEU A 40 11.49 -13.18 -15.25
C LEU A 40 12.12 -14.19 -14.30
N ASP A 41 13.42 -14.34 -14.40
CA ASP A 41 14.20 -15.08 -13.40
C ASP A 41 14.21 -14.34 -12.07
N ILE A 42 13.94 -15.07 -11.00
CA ILE A 42 13.90 -14.52 -9.64
C ILE A 42 15.26 -14.72 -8.99
N ASN A 43 15.98 -13.64 -8.77
CA ASN A 43 17.26 -13.68 -8.07
C ASN A 43 17.13 -14.25 -6.65
N ASP A 44 18.04 -15.14 -6.25
CA ASP A 44 18.03 -15.80 -4.94
C ASP A 44 16.77 -16.67 -4.66
N LEU A 45 16.04 -17.14 -5.68
CA LEU A 45 14.83 -17.97 -5.49
C LEU A 45 15.14 -19.22 -4.65
N GLU A 46 16.21 -19.95 -4.99
CA GLU A 46 16.67 -21.12 -4.22
C GLU A 46 16.93 -20.80 -2.73
N TYR A 47 17.40 -19.59 -2.44
CA TYR A 47 17.63 -19.16 -1.07
C TYR A 47 16.32 -19.04 -0.31
N VAL A 48 15.31 -18.35 -0.84
CA VAL A 48 14.05 -18.10 -0.10
C VAL A 48 13.14 -19.34 -0.08
N MET A 49 13.24 -20.22 -1.09
CA MET A 49 12.43 -21.43 -1.20
C MET A 49 13.12 -22.67 -0.66
N LYS A 50 14.32 -22.56 -0.09
CA LYS A 50 15.09 -23.69 0.46
C LYS A 50 14.26 -24.57 1.40
N GLY A 51 14.21 -25.87 1.09
CA GLY A 51 13.46 -26.86 1.87
C GLY A 51 11.94 -26.88 1.64
N ARG A 52 11.46 -26.21 0.60
CA ARG A 52 10.04 -26.14 0.21
C ARG A 52 9.82 -26.82 -1.13
N LYS A 53 8.64 -27.43 -1.29
CA LYS A 53 8.19 -27.90 -2.61
C LYS A 53 7.67 -26.70 -3.39
N TYR A 54 8.30 -26.35 -4.52
CA TYR A 54 7.84 -25.24 -5.34
C TYR A 54 8.01 -25.50 -6.84
N ARG A 55 7.25 -24.75 -7.63
CA ARG A 55 7.42 -24.61 -9.08
C ARG A 55 7.42 -23.14 -9.47
N HIS A 56 8.25 -22.74 -10.41
CA HIS A 56 8.27 -21.42 -11.01
C HIS A 56 7.72 -21.51 -12.44
N ILE A 57 6.62 -20.80 -12.70
CA ILE A 57 6.03 -20.70 -14.04
C ILE A 57 6.53 -19.39 -14.64
N LYS A 58 7.46 -19.50 -15.60
CA LYS A 58 8.06 -18.36 -16.28
C LYS A 58 7.14 -17.85 -17.40
N GLN A 59 6.04 -17.24 -17.01
CA GLN A 59 5.03 -16.71 -17.93
C GLN A 59 4.36 -15.49 -17.35
N SER A 60 4.15 -14.45 -18.20
CA SER A 60 3.32 -13.32 -17.84
C SER A 60 1.86 -13.74 -17.70
N MET A 61 1.21 -13.29 -16.64
CA MET A 61 -0.23 -13.46 -16.50
C MET A 61 -0.93 -12.32 -17.23
N THR A 62 -1.87 -12.69 -18.11
CA THR A 62 -2.64 -11.75 -18.96
C THR A 62 -4.12 -12.03 -18.82
N ARG A 63 -4.95 -11.15 -19.40
CA ARG A 63 -6.39 -11.31 -19.47
C ARG A 63 -6.84 -12.61 -20.14
N GLU A 64 -6.08 -13.08 -21.11
CA GLU A 64 -6.38 -14.29 -21.89
C GLU A 64 -6.00 -15.58 -21.16
N ASN A 65 -4.93 -15.54 -20.34
CA ASN A 65 -4.34 -16.78 -19.80
C ASN A 65 -4.48 -16.98 -18.29
N TYR A 66 -4.95 -15.98 -17.51
CA TYR A 66 -4.98 -16.08 -16.04
C TYR A 66 -5.81 -17.27 -15.55
N LYS A 67 -6.92 -17.60 -16.22
CA LYS A 67 -7.75 -18.76 -15.85
C LYS A 67 -7.04 -20.07 -16.05
N GLU A 68 -6.22 -20.19 -17.12
CA GLU A 68 -5.43 -21.38 -17.37
C GLU A 68 -4.27 -21.51 -16.38
N LEU A 69 -3.58 -20.40 -16.07
CA LEU A 69 -2.51 -20.37 -15.07
C LEU A 69 -3.00 -20.71 -13.66
N LEU A 70 -4.25 -20.38 -13.36
CA LEU A 70 -4.89 -20.61 -12.05
C LEU A 70 -5.89 -21.79 -12.07
N LYS A 71 -5.92 -22.61 -13.10
CA LYS A 71 -6.96 -23.67 -13.25
C LYS A 71 -6.99 -24.67 -12.09
N ASP A 72 -5.85 -24.95 -11.47
CA ASP A 72 -5.69 -25.94 -10.42
C ASP A 72 -5.97 -25.40 -9.00
N ILE A 73 -6.37 -24.13 -8.85
CA ILE A 73 -6.72 -23.56 -7.53
C ILE A 73 -8.06 -24.13 -7.04
N ASP A 74 -8.17 -24.25 -5.74
CA ASP A 74 -9.35 -24.78 -5.05
C ASP A 74 -9.57 -24.13 -3.67
N SER A 75 -10.46 -24.69 -2.88
CA SER A 75 -10.79 -24.18 -1.54
C SER A 75 -9.65 -24.27 -0.51
N LYS A 76 -8.59 -25.02 -0.80
CA LYS A 76 -7.38 -25.17 0.03
C LYS A 76 -6.21 -24.34 -0.49
N THR A 77 -6.43 -23.54 -1.52
CA THR A 77 -5.42 -22.69 -2.13
C THR A 77 -5.48 -21.27 -1.55
N PHE A 78 -4.31 -20.72 -1.24
CA PHE A 78 -4.15 -19.31 -0.90
C PHE A 78 -3.43 -18.57 -2.04
N ILE A 79 -4.06 -17.55 -2.59
CA ILE A 79 -3.48 -16.70 -3.64
C ILE A 79 -2.93 -15.42 -3.00
N ILE A 80 -1.68 -15.12 -3.29
CA ILE A 80 -0.97 -13.92 -2.87
C ILE A 80 -0.57 -13.17 -4.14
N ASN A 81 -1.30 -12.10 -4.46
CA ASN A 81 -1.00 -11.26 -5.61
C ASN A 81 -0.13 -10.08 -5.20
N VAL A 82 1.12 -10.09 -5.66
CA VAL A 82 2.12 -9.02 -5.44
C VAL A 82 2.67 -8.51 -6.77
N SER A 83 1.91 -8.69 -7.82
CA SER A 83 2.20 -8.22 -9.17
C SER A 83 1.69 -6.78 -9.33
N VAL A 84 2.35 -6.01 -10.17
CA VAL A 84 1.97 -4.65 -10.56
C VAL A 84 1.32 -4.56 -11.95
N CYS A 85 1.00 -5.70 -12.58
CA CYS A 85 0.49 -5.75 -13.97
C CYS A 85 -0.60 -6.80 -14.17
N VAL A 86 -1.25 -7.26 -13.11
CA VAL A 86 -2.31 -8.27 -13.18
C VAL A 86 -3.58 -7.72 -12.57
N ASP A 87 -4.69 -7.78 -13.29
CA ASP A 87 -5.97 -7.30 -12.77
C ASP A 87 -6.39 -8.06 -11.51
N SER A 88 -6.32 -7.35 -10.38
CA SER A 88 -6.65 -7.89 -9.06
C SER A 88 -8.08 -8.37 -8.98
N LEU A 89 -9.03 -7.68 -9.64
CA LEU A 89 -10.45 -8.02 -9.57
C LEU A 89 -10.80 -9.25 -10.39
N ASP A 90 -10.12 -9.48 -11.51
CA ASP A 90 -10.27 -10.71 -12.29
C ASP A 90 -9.78 -11.93 -11.50
N VAL A 91 -8.60 -11.83 -10.89
CA VAL A 91 -8.06 -12.88 -10.04
C VAL A 91 -8.95 -13.11 -8.81
N LEU A 92 -9.40 -12.03 -8.16
CA LEU A 92 -10.27 -12.08 -6.98
C LEU A 92 -11.61 -12.76 -7.27
N ARG A 93 -12.25 -12.44 -8.41
CA ARG A 93 -13.50 -13.10 -8.85
C ARG A 93 -13.27 -14.58 -9.10
N PHE A 94 -12.21 -14.92 -9.83
CA PHE A 94 -11.87 -16.32 -10.13
C PHE A 94 -11.52 -17.11 -8.86
N ALA A 95 -10.77 -16.51 -7.93
CA ALA A 95 -10.54 -17.06 -6.60
C ALA A 95 -11.87 -17.29 -5.84
N GLY A 96 -12.83 -16.38 -6.01
CA GLY A 96 -14.19 -16.49 -5.47
C GLY A 96 -14.93 -17.72 -5.99
N ASP A 97 -14.95 -17.91 -7.30
CA ASP A 97 -15.61 -19.03 -7.96
C ASP A 97 -15.00 -20.39 -7.56
N LYS A 98 -13.70 -20.43 -7.32
CA LYS A 98 -12.95 -21.61 -6.86
C LYS A 98 -12.98 -21.82 -5.35
N GLY A 99 -13.50 -20.86 -4.58
CA GLY A 99 -13.50 -20.90 -3.12
C GLY A 99 -12.11 -20.71 -2.49
N SER A 100 -11.14 -20.15 -3.21
CA SER A 100 -9.77 -19.91 -2.73
C SER A 100 -9.69 -18.71 -1.80
N TRP A 101 -8.62 -18.66 -0.98
CA TRP A 101 -8.23 -17.49 -0.21
C TRP A 101 -7.48 -16.50 -1.09
N TYR A 102 -7.48 -15.22 -0.70
CA TYR A 102 -6.83 -14.17 -1.51
C TYR A 102 -6.34 -13.01 -0.64
N ILE A 103 -5.17 -12.48 -1.02
CA ILE A 103 -4.65 -11.18 -0.58
C ILE A 103 -3.85 -10.56 -1.73
N ASP A 104 -3.94 -9.24 -1.88
CA ASP A 104 -3.04 -8.43 -2.71
C ASP A 104 -2.43 -7.27 -1.92
N THR A 105 -1.41 -6.63 -2.47
CA THR A 105 -0.79 -5.43 -1.91
C THR A 105 -1.45 -4.15 -2.40
N SER A 106 -2.10 -4.19 -3.57
CA SER A 106 -2.77 -3.09 -4.23
C SER A 106 -3.79 -3.65 -5.21
N ILE A 107 -4.82 -2.89 -5.55
CA ILE A 107 -5.77 -3.24 -6.60
C ILE A 107 -5.18 -2.79 -7.93
N GLU A 108 -4.52 -3.73 -8.61
CA GLU A 108 -3.81 -3.53 -9.86
C GLU A 108 -4.67 -3.85 -11.09
N GLN A 109 -4.17 -3.47 -12.27
CA GLN A 109 -4.77 -3.77 -13.57
C GLN A 109 -3.73 -4.38 -14.53
N TYR A 110 -4.22 -4.96 -15.65
CA TYR A 110 -3.31 -5.34 -16.74
C TYR A 110 -2.67 -4.10 -17.37
N GLN A 111 -1.41 -4.23 -17.75
CA GLN A 111 -0.60 -3.14 -18.30
C GLN A 111 -1.19 -2.53 -19.59
N ASP A 112 -2.01 -3.27 -20.34
CA ASP A 112 -2.73 -2.78 -21.52
C ASP A 112 -3.97 -1.94 -21.16
N THR A 113 -4.31 -1.83 -19.89
CA THR A 113 -5.48 -1.09 -19.41
C THR A 113 -5.12 0.37 -19.20
N ILE A 114 -4.87 1.08 -20.28
CA ILE A 114 -4.82 2.55 -20.37
C ILE A 114 -3.82 3.22 -19.44
N HIS A 115 -2.60 3.32 -19.89
CA HIS A 115 -1.71 4.37 -19.45
C HIS A 115 -2.03 5.63 -20.26
N VAL A 116 -2.70 6.61 -19.65
CA VAL A 116 -2.94 7.88 -20.31
C VAL A 116 -1.73 8.78 -20.05
N PRO A 117 -0.99 9.19 -21.09
CA PRO A 117 0.13 10.13 -20.92
C PRO A 117 -0.33 11.39 -20.18
N VAL A 118 0.51 11.93 -19.30
CA VAL A 118 0.19 13.10 -18.46
C VAL A 118 -0.27 14.29 -19.29
N ASN A 119 0.32 14.53 -20.46
CA ASN A 119 -0.10 15.58 -21.38
C ASN A 119 -1.50 15.37 -21.99
N GLU A 120 -2.10 14.22 -21.82
CA GLU A 120 -3.43 13.87 -22.30
C GLU A 120 -4.50 13.81 -21.19
N ILE A 121 -4.12 13.90 -19.94
CA ILE A 121 -5.04 13.83 -18.78
C ILE A 121 -6.23 14.78 -18.93
N THR A 122 -6.01 15.97 -19.50
CA THR A 122 -7.07 16.95 -19.75
C THR A 122 -8.02 16.58 -20.87
N LYS A 123 -7.67 15.63 -21.75
CA LYS A 123 -8.47 15.19 -22.88
C LYS A 123 -9.44 14.06 -22.53
N TYR A 124 -9.18 13.34 -21.44
CA TYR A 124 -10.00 12.21 -21.02
C TYR A 124 -10.85 12.57 -19.82
N SER A 125 -11.96 11.87 -19.62
CA SER A 125 -12.62 11.86 -18.33
C SER A 125 -11.62 11.32 -17.31
N GLN A 126 -11.05 12.20 -16.50
CA GLN A 126 -9.97 11.88 -15.56
C GLN A 126 -10.29 10.68 -14.65
N PHE A 127 -11.58 10.46 -14.38
CA PHE A 127 -12.03 9.37 -13.51
C PHE A 127 -12.03 8.00 -14.19
N LYS A 128 -12.03 7.96 -15.52
CA LYS A 128 -11.82 6.71 -16.26
C LYS A 128 -10.35 6.39 -16.46
N SER A 129 -9.49 7.41 -16.42
CA SER A 129 -8.04 7.23 -16.50
C SER A 129 -7.39 7.05 -15.13
N ASN A 130 -7.95 7.62 -14.05
CA ASN A 130 -7.55 7.27 -12.71
C ASN A 130 -8.26 5.99 -12.26
N ASN A 131 -7.58 4.89 -12.45
CA ASN A 131 -8.15 3.57 -12.28
C ASN A 131 -8.35 3.17 -10.82
N LEU A 132 -7.57 3.72 -9.88
CA LEU A 132 -7.61 3.32 -8.47
C LEU A 132 -8.99 3.56 -7.83
N TYR A 133 -9.58 4.74 -8.02
CA TYR A 133 -10.91 5.05 -7.49
C TYR A 133 -11.99 4.15 -8.12
N HIS A 134 -11.95 4.01 -9.46
CA HIS A 134 -12.87 3.13 -10.16
C HIS A 134 -12.76 1.67 -9.70
N GLN A 135 -11.53 1.16 -9.58
CA GLN A 135 -11.28 -0.21 -9.12
C GLN A 135 -11.75 -0.43 -7.69
N GLN A 136 -11.57 0.54 -6.80
CA GLN A 136 -12.09 0.45 -5.43
C GLN A 136 -13.62 0.34 -5.43
N LEU A 137 -14.34 1.14 -6.26
CA LEU A 137 -15.80 1.04 -6.39
C LEU A 137 -16.26 -0.33 -6.95
N LEU A 138 -15.47 -0.93 -7.85
CA LEU A 138 -15.75 -2.28 -8.34
C LEU A 138 -15.48 -3.35 -7.26
N ALA A 139 -14.40 -3.19 -6.48
CA ALA A 139 -14.11 -4.08 -5.36
C ALA A 139 -15.24 -4.09 -4.33
N GLU A 140 -15.78 -2.94 -3.97
CA GLU A 140 -16.93 -2.82 -3.05
C GLU A 140 -18.19 -3.58 -3.56
N LYS A 141 -18.41 -3.62 -4.88
CA LYS A 141 -19.48 -4.44 -5.46
C LYS A 141 -19.25 -5.94 -5.32
N ILE A 142 -17.97 -6.36 -5.32
CA ILE A 142 -17.58 -7.76 -5.10
C ILE A 142 -17.71 -8.12 -3.61
N MET A 143 -17.36 -7.22 -2.69
CA MET A 143 -17.45 -7.42 -1.23
C MET A 143 -18.82 -7.97 -0.82
N LYS A 144 -19.89 -7.44 -1.41
CA LYS A 144 -21.30 -7.84 -1.11
C LYS A 144 -21.65 -9.27 -1.52
N LYS A 145 -20.78 -9.97 -2.27
CA LYS A 145 -21.09 -11.28 -2.88
C LYS A 145 -20.22 -12.42 -2.35
N THR A 146 -19.20 -12.15 -1.55
CA THR A 146 -18.26 -13.17 -1.07
C THR A 146 -18.49 -13.50 0.40
N ARG A 147 -18.35 -14.80 0.78
CA ARG A 147 -18.40 -15.23 2.18
C ARG A 147 -17.00 -15.47 2.75
N LYS A 148 -16.13 -16.15 1.99
CA LYS A 148 -14.77 -16.47 2.41
C LYS A 148 -13.95 -15.19 2.56
N THR A 149 -13.19 -15.09 3.64
CA THR A 149 -12.38 -13.91 3.92
C THR A 149 -11.31 -13.74 2.86
N ARG A 150 -11.24 -12.55 2.28
CA ARG A 150 -10.23 -12.08 1.34
C ARG A 150 -9.88 -10.63 1.69
N LEU A 151 -8.69 -10.20 1.37
CA LEU A 151 -8.24 -8.84 1.66
C LEU A 151 -7.63 -8.22 0.41
N THR A 152 -8.01 -6.99 0.11
CA THR A 152 -7.36 -6.17 -0.91
C THR A 152 -6.59 -5.04 -0.27
N SER A 153 -5.56 -4.55 -0.96
CA SER A 153 -4.75 -3.42 -0.50
C SER A 153 -4.06 -3.70 0.84
N GLY A 154 -3.37 -4.84 0.91
CA GLY A 154 -2.76 -5.38 2.13
C GLY A 154 -1.24 -5.32 2.15
N GLY A 155 -0.66 -4.14 2.01
CA GLY A 155 0.78 -3.87 2.11
C GLY A 155 1.19 -3.10 3.36
N MET A 156 2.13 -2.18 3.22
CA MET A 156 2.48 -1.22 4.26
C MET A 156 1.53 -0.03 4.19
N ASN A 157 1.48 0.62 3.06
CA ASN A 157 0.53 1.58 2.56
C ASN A 157 0.21 1.23 1.09
N PRO A 158 -1.03 0.81 0.81
CA PRO A 158 -2.14 0.55 1.75
C PRO A 158 -1.89 -0.67 2.64
N GLY A 159 -2.50 -0.69 3.83
CA GLY A 159 -2.46 -1.86 4.70
C GLY A 159 -2.11 -1.58 6.16
N LEU A 160 -0.86 -1.78 6.56
CA LEU A 160 -0.42 -1.59 7.95
C LEU A 160 -0.62 -0.15 8.45
N ILE A 161 -0.56 0.82 7.56
CA ILE A 161 -0.79 2.24 7.90
C ILE A 161 -2.17 2.46 8.53
N SER A 162 -3.21 1.75 8.08
CA SER A 162 -4.54 1.81 8.68
C SER A 162 -4.55 1.31 10.13
N GLN A 163 -3.68 0.36 10.44
CA GLN A 163 -3.52 -0.12 11.82
C GLN A 163 -2.76 0.90 12.69
N TYR A 164 -1.75 1.59 12.12
CA TYR A 164 -1.08 2.71 12.79
C TYR A 164 -2.05 3.85 13.06
N PHE A 165 -2.90 4.18 12.09
CA PHE A 165 -3.97 5.15 12.28
C PHE A 165 -4.86 4.80 13.46
N LYS A 166 -5.43 3.59 13.48
CA LYS A 166 -6.33 3.11 14.55
C LYS A 166 -5.65 3.17 15.92
N LYS A 167 -4.39 2.74 16.01
CA LYS A 167 -3.62 2.76 17.25
C LYS A 167 -3.30 4.17 17.69
N SER A 168 -2.89 5.05 16.77
CA SER A 168 -2.60 6.47 17.05
C SER A 168 -3.82 7.19 17.60
N LEU A 169 -4.96 7.03 16.94
CA LEU A 169 -6.21 7.64 17.39
C LEU A 169 -6.63 7.13 18.78
N ALA A 170 -6.50 5.83 19.05
CA ALA A 170 -6.82 5.24 20.35
C ALA A 170 -5.86 5.72 21.46
N VAL A 171 -4.54 5.80 21.17
CA VAL A 171 -3.52 6.30 22.12
C VAL A 171 -3.76 7.78 22.43
N TYR A 172 -3.94 8.61 21.39
CA TYR A 172 -4.23 10.03 21.58
C TYR A 172 -5.55 10.24 22.34
N GLY A 173 -6.61 9.50 21.98
CA GLY A 173 -7.90 9.55 22.68
C GLY A 173 -7.76 9.25 24.16
N LYS A 174 -7.04 8.17 24.53
CA LYS A 174 -6.75 7.83 25.92
C LYS A 174 -6.03 8.95 26.66
N ASN A 175 -5.06 9.63 26.04
CA ASN A 175 -4.34 10.76 26.62
C ASN A 175 -5.26 11.99 26.83
N LYS A 176 -6.36 12.08 26.07
CA LYS A 176 -7.40 13.12 26.23
C LYS A 176 -8.62 12.67 27.05
N GLY A 177 -8.51 11.55 27.75
CA GLY A 177 -9.60 11.01 28.59
C GLY A 177 -10.78 10.45 27.80
N LYS A 178 -10.58 10.11 26.51
CA LYS A 178 -11.59 9.49 25.64
C LYS A 178 -11.20 8.07 25.30
N SER A 179 -12.19 7.19 25.20
CA SER A 179 -11.98 5.77 24.90
C SER A 179 -12.74 5.36 23.65
N LEU A 180 -12.15 4.41 22.91
CA LEU A 180 -12.82 3.75 21.81
C LEU A 180 -14.00 2.91 22.36
N VAL A 181 -15.20 3.17 21.89
CA VAL A 181 -16.41 2.45 22.28
C VAL A 181 -16.90 1.63 21.10
N ASN A 182 -17.09 0.33 21.30
CA ASN A 182 -17.59 -0.63 20.29
C ASN A 182 -16.82 -0.63 18.95
N GLY A 183 -15.55 -0.21 18.94
CA GLY A 183 -14.77 -0.15 17.71
C GLY A 183 -15.11 1.01 16.77
N ASP A 184 -15.89 2.00 17.22
CA ASP A 184 -16.33 3.15 16.41
C ASP A 184 -15.24 4.24 16.34
N TYR A 185 -14.29 4.04 15.43
CA TYR A 185 -13.20 4.98 15.20
C TYR A 185 -13.66 6.31 14.59
N ALA A 186 -14.68 6.28 13.73
CA ALA A 186 -15.24 7.49 13.12
C ALA A 186 -15.82 8.43 14.19
N LYS A 187 -16.61 7.88 15.12
CA LYS A 187 -17.12 8.63 16.25
C LYS A 187 -16.00 9.17 17.16
N LEU A 188 -14.99 8.33 17.48
CA LEU A 188 -13.86 8.76 18.30
C LEU A 188 -13.08 9.89 17.63
N ALA A 189 -12.81 9.80 16.32
CA ALA A 189 -12.14 10.83 15.54
C ALA A 189 -12.91 12.16 15.59
N HIS A 190 -14.23 12.09 15.37
CA HIS A 190 -15.11 13.26 15.44
C HIS A 190 -15.10 13.90 16.85
N GLU A 191 -15.23 13.10 17.91
CA GLU A 191 -15.23 13.57 19.29
C GLU A 191 -13.90 14.19 19.74
N LEU A 192 -12.79 13.75 19.15
CA LEU A 192 -11.46 14.30 19.38
C LEU A 192 -11.20 15.56 18.53
N GLY A 193 -12.06 15.84 17.56
CA GLY A 193 -11.89 16.96 16.65
C GLY A 193 -10.80 16.74 15.62
N LEU A 194 -10.68 15.51 15.09
CA LEU A 194 -9.73 15.18 14.01
C LEU A 194 -10.05 16.02 12.77
N VAL A 195 -9.07 16.78 12.27
CA VAL A 195 -9.15 17.61 11.07
C VAL A 195 -8.56 16.89 9.88
N SER A 196 -7.39 16.29 10.07
CA SER A 196 -6.72 15.52 9.00
C SER A 196 -6.03 14.26 9.54
N ALA A 197 -5.98 13.26 8.68
CA ALA A 197 -5.27 12.00 8.89
C ALA A 197 -4.38 11.74 7.67
N LEU A 198 -3.13 12.21 7.71
CA LEU A 198 -2.21 12.09 6.60
C LEU A 198 -1.45 10.78 6.71
N VAL A 199 -1.26 10.10 5.59
CA VAL A 199 -0.21 9.10 5.43
C VAL A 199 1.08 9.85 5.09
N VAL A 200 2.12 9.66 5.87
CA VAL A 200 3.39 10.40 5.73
C VAL A 200 4.54 9.42 5.65
N GLU A 201 5.36 9.56 4.60
CA GLU A 201 6.51 8.68 4.39
C GLU A 201 7.73 9.46 3.92
N TYR A 202 8.86 9.15 4.52
CA TYR A 202 10.16 9.72 4.21
C TYR A 202 11.20 8.60 4.11
N ASP A 203 11.64 8.29 2.90
CA ASP A 203 12.69 7.30 2.64
C ASP A 203 14.06 8.00 2.53
N SER A 204 14.88 7.83 3.56
CA SER A 204 16.24 8.39 3.62
C SER A 204 17.31 7.41 3.15
N GLN A 205 16.95 6.24 2.65
CA GLN A 205 17.90 5.20 2.27
C GLN A 205 18.87 5.68 1.19
N LYS A 206 20.17 5.53 1.45
CA LYS A 206 21.26 5.84 0.52
C LYS A 206 21.66 4.57 -0.23
N LEU A 207 21.61 4.63 -1.55
CA LEU A 207 21.74 3.46 -2.40
C LEU A 207 23.09 3.42 -3.13
N ARG A 208 23.67 2.21 -3.31
CA ARG A 208 24.85 1.96 -4.16
C ARG A 208 24.52 2.05 -5.63
N VAL A 209 23.38 1.47 -6.02
CA VAL A 209 22.88 1.54 -7.39
C VAL A 209 22.42 2.97 -7.66
N LYS A 210 22.81 3.49 -8.84
CA LYS A 210 22.49 4.86 -9.24
C LYS A 210 21.47 4.87 -10.37
N ALA A 211 20.53 5.81 -10.28
CA ALA A 211 19.57 6.06 -11.33
C ALA A 211 20.26 6.59 -12.59
N THR A 212 19.74 6.20 -13.75
CA THR A 212 20.13 6.72 -15.08
C THR A 212 18.87 6.95 -15.91
N PRO A 213 18.93 7.66 -17.03
CA PRO A 213 17.75 7.87 -17.88
C PRO A 213 17.04 6.58 -18.32
N ASP A 214 17.78 5.46 -18.43
CA ASP A 214 17.22 4.17 -18.84
C ASP A 214 16.90 3.24 -17.65
N LEU A 215 17.32 3.60 -16.42
CA LEU A 215 17.20 2.74 -15.25
C LEU A 215 16.53 3.46 -14.07
N PHE A 216 15.31 3.09 -13.76
CA PHE A 216 14.64 3.52 -12.54
C PHE A 216 15.14 2.73 -11.32
N VAL A 217 15.51 3.43 -10.25
CA VAL A 217 16.01 2.81 -9.02
C VAL A 217 15.11 3.16 -7.86
N ASN A 218 14.55 2.17 -7.16
CA ASN A 218 13.69 2.41 -6.01
C ASN A 218 13.80 1.29 -4.97
N THR A 219 13.21 1.50 -3.82
CA THR A 219 13.21 0.59 -2.67
C THR A 219 12.04 -0.40 -2.66
N TRP A 220 10.93 -0.15 -3.40
CA TRP A 220 9.74 -1.04 -3.39
C TRP A 220 9.22 -1.43 -4.78
N SER A 221 8.99 -0.50 -5.68
CA SER A 221 8.64 -0.75 -7.08
C SER A 221 9.38 0.23 -7.97
N ALA A 222 9.90 -0.22 -9.11
CA ALA A 222 10.81 0.58 -9.91
C ALA A 222 10.40 0.71 -11.38
N LYS A 223 9.90 -0.36 -12.01
CA LYS A 223 9.63 -0.33 -13.45
C LYS A 223 8.21 0.16 -13.79
N ILE A 224 7.25 -0.10 -12.92
CA ILE A 224 5.83 0.16 -13.18
C ILE A 224 5.20 0.91 -12.01
N GLY A 225 5.04 0.30 -10.83
CA GLY A 225 4.24 0.85 -9.74
C GLY A 225 4.57 2.30 -9.36
N MET A 226 5.80 2.61 -8.95
CA MET A 226 6.16 3.97 -8.59
C MET A 226 6.07 4.95 -9.77
N PRO A 227 6.55 4.64 -11.00
CA PRO A 227 6.34 5.49 -12.16
C PRO A 227 4.87 5.79 -12.47
N GLU A 228 4.00 4.79 -12.38
CA GLU A 228 2.56 4.95 -12.64
C GLU A 228 1.91 5.82 -11.57
N GLU A 229 2.11 5.53 -10.28
CA GLU A 229 1.58 6.36 -9.20
C GLU A 229 2.05 7.81 -9.28
N ALA A 230 3.32 8.03 -9.62
CA ALA A 230 3.89 9.36 -9.74
C ALA A 230 3.29 10.18 -10.89
N THR A 231 2.86 9.51 -11.96
CA THR A 231 2.24 10.15 -13.14
C THR A 231 0.72 10.16 -13.11
N ASP A 232 0.10 9.49 -12.15
CA ASP A 232 -1.34 9.51 -11.96
C ASP A 232 -1.82 10.85 -11.36
N LEU A 233 -3.12 11.12 -11.47
CA LEU A 233 -3.71 12.34 -10.91
C LEU A 233 -3.60 12.39 -9.39
N ILE A 234 -3.32 13.57 -8.85
CA ILE A 234 -3.44 13.83 -7.43
C ILE A 234 -4.87 13.54 -6.98
N MET A 235 -5.00 12.63 -6.02
CA MET A 235 -6.28 12.25 -5.42
C MET A 235 -6.25 12.57 -3.93
N LEU A 236 -7.30 13.20 -3.44
CA LEU A 236 -7.46 13.64 -2.05
C LEU A 236 -8.85 13.25 -1.55
N ASN A 237 -8.95 12.84 -0.29
CA ASN A 237 -10.21 12.88 0.45
C ASN A 237 -10.23 14.19 1.24
N LEU A 238 -11.13 15.11 0.95
CA LEU A 238 -11.15 16.43 1.58
C LEU A 238 -12.34 16.59 2.52
N SER A 239 -12.09 17.16 3.69
CA SER A 239 -13.17 17.68 4.55
C SER A 239 -13.98 18.77 3.81
N ASN A 240 -15.20 19.01 4.23
CA ASN A 240 -16.02 20.09 3.66
C ASN A 240 -15.31 21.46 3.83
N GLU A 241 -14.64 21.66 4.97
CA GLU A 241 -13.89 22.89 5.25
C GLU A 241 -12.73 23.09 4.27
N ASP A 242 -11.98 22.01 3.95
CA ASP A 242 -10.86 22.07 3.00
C ASP A 242 -11.35 22.18 1.55
N ILE A 243 -12.46 21.57 1.17
CA ILE A 243 -13.08 21.79 -0.14
C ILE A 243 -13.37 23.27 -0.35
N ASP A 244 -14.02 23.90 0.63
CA ASP A 244 -14.33 25.34 0.57
C ASP A 244 -13.07 26.22 0.55
N LYS A 245 -12.10 25.90 1.38
CA LYS A 245 -10.81 26.60 1.46
C LYS A 245 -10.05 26.54 0.13
N TYR A 246 -9.85 25.38 -0.41
CA TYR A 246 -9.09 25.22 -1.66
C TYR A 246 -9.81 25.80 -2.86
N THR A 247 -11.14 25.70 -2.91
CA THR A 247 -11.95 26.38 -3.94
C THR A 247 -11.78 27.89 -3.88
N LYS A 248 -11.81 28.49 -2.68
CA LYS A 248 -11.57 29.94 -2.49
C LYS A 248 -10.15 30.36 -2.89
N GLN A 249 -9.18 29.48 -2.75
CA GLN A 249 -7.79 29.69 -3.19
C GLN A 249 -7.59 29.53 -4.70
N GLY A 250 -8.65 29.19 -5.45
CA GLY A 250 -8.59 29.00 -6.90
C GLY A 250 -8.02 27.64 -7.34
N ILE A 251 -7.84 26.69 -6.41
CA ILE A 251 -7.40 25.33 -6.76
C ILE A 251 -8.56 24.62 -7.47
N LYS A 252 -8.27 24.10 -8.66
CA LYS A 252 -9.23 23.35 -9.46
C LYS A 252 -9.46 21.97 -8.86
N LEU A 253 -10.54 21.80 -8.11
CA LEU A 253 -10.96 20.51 -7.57
C LEU A 253 -11.99 19.86 -8.49
N ILE A 254 -11.75 18.63 -8.89
CA ILE A 254 -12.61 17.84 -9.76
C ILE A 254 -13.27 16.73 -8.92
N LYS A 255 -14.60 16.73 -8.88
CA LYS A 255 -15.37 15.69 -8.22
C LYS A 255 -15.55 14.49 -9.17
N PRO A 256 -15.40 13.24 -8.68
CA PRO A 256 -15.69 12.06 -9.50
C PRO A 256 -17.15 12.05 -10.02
N THR A 257 -17.32 11.55 -11.22
CA THR A 257 -18.65 11.32 -11.83
C THR A 257 -19.25 9.97 -11.45
N GLU A 258 -18.44 9.09 -10.87
CA GLU A 258 -18.83 7.76 -10.38
C GLU A 258 -18.81 7.74 -8.84
N GLY A 259 -19.49 6.74 -8.26
CA GLY A 259 -19.56 6.54 -6.80
C GLY A 259 -20.65 7.35 -6.10
N PRO A 260 -20.57 7.47 -4.77
CA PRO A 260 -21.55 8.22 -3.98
C PRO A 260 -21.60 9.71 -4.34
N LYS A 261 -22.82 10.28 -4.37
CA LYS A 261 -23.00 11.70 -4.70
C LYS A 261 -22.37 12.64 -3.68
N ASP A 262 -22.22 12.22 -2.46
CA ASP A 262 -21.68 12.94 -1.31
C ASP A 262 -20.21 12.60 -1.01
N THR A 263 -19.53 11.92 -1.94
CA THR A 263 -18.11 11.57 -1.77
C THR A 263 -17.23 12.78 -1.50
N HIS A 264 -16.31 12.62 -0.57
CA HIS A 264 -15.26 13.59 -0.22
C HIS A 264 -14.04 13.53 -1.15
N ILE A 265 -13.97 12.51 -2.05
CA ILE A 265 -12.88 12.38 -3.02
C ILE A 265 -12.88 13.54 -4.00
N ARG A 266 -11.70 14.12 -4.19
CA ARG A 266 -11.41 15.18 -5.15
C ARG A 266 -10.11 14.86 -5.89
N PHE A 267 -10.07 15.25 -7.15
CA PHE A 267 -8.88 15.19 -7.97
C PHE A 267 -8.38 16.60 -8.30
N ILE A 268 -7.05 16.75 -8.34
CA ILE A 268 -6.39 17.91 -8.91
C ILE A 268 -5.87 17.48 -10.28
N PRO A 269 -6.06 18.27 -11.37
CA PRO A 269 -5.67 17.88 -12.73
C PRO A 269 -4.16 18.07 -12.97
N GLU A 270 -3.35 17.57 -12.06
CA GLU A 270 -1.91 17.56 -12.05
C GLU A 270 -1.44 16.16 -11.64
N CYS A 271 -0.26 15.73 -12.10
CA CYS A 271 0.26 14.43 -11.70
C CYS A 271 0.91 14.48 -10.31
N GLY A 272 0.94 13.33 -9.64
CA GLY A 272 1.40 13.21 -8.26
C GLY A 272 2.79 13.78 -8.01
N MET A 273 3.74 13.53 -8.94
CA MET A 273 5.11 14.02 -8.82
C MET A 273 5.30 15.53 -9.09
N ASP A 274 4.29 16.21 -9.58
CA ASP A 274 4.30 17.66 -9.76
C ASP A 274 3.60 18.39 -8.60
N GLY A 275 2.80 17.66 -7.81
CA GLY A 275 2.19 18.15 -6.58
C GLY A 275 3.09 17.94 -5.37
N MET A 276 3.35 19.02 -4.64
CA MET A 276 4.16 18.98 -3.41
C MET A 276 3.32 19.37 -2.20
N CYS A 277 3.60 18.71 -1.07
CA CYS A 277 3.04 19.08 0.23
C CYS A 277 4.13 19.09 1.30
N ASP A 278 3.99 20.00 2.26
CA ASP A 278 4.80 19.99 3.46
C ASP A 278 4.12 19.15 4.54
N SER A 279 4.92 18.35 5.22
CA SER A 279 4.46 17.45 6.27
C SER A 279 5.52 17.27 7.35
N THR A 280 5.15 16.58 8.42
CA THR A 280 6.03 16.27 9.56
C THR A 280 6.11 14.77 9.74
N THR A 281 7.32 14.23 9.95
CA THR A 281 7.57 12.85 10.33
C THR A 281 8.59 12.77 11.45
N VAL A 282 9.11 11.59 11.76
CA VAL A 282 10.14 11.41 12.79
C VAL A 282 11.38 10.72 12.22
N ASP A 283 12.53 11.05 12.75
CA ASP A 283 13.80 10.37 12.43
C ASP A 283 13.91 9.01 13.12
N TYR A 284 15.06 8.32 12.92
CA TYR A 284 15.31 7.01 13.51
C TYR A 284 15.33 7.02 15.06
N GLU A 285 15.59 8.18 15.68
CA GLU A 285 15.53 8.33 17.14
C GLU A 285 14.17 8.84 17.64
N GLY A 286 13.23 9.09 16.73
CA GLY A 286 11.87 9.55 17.04
C GLY A 286 11.78 11.07 17.17
N ASN A 287 12.78 11.86 16.76
CA ASN A 287 12.70 13.31 16.76
C ASN A 287 11.89 13.80 15.56
N PRO A 288 10.90 14.70 15.75
CA PRO A 288 10.13 15.22 14.65
C PRO A 288 10.96 16.16 13.78
N PHE A 289 10.67 16.14 12.47
CA PHE A 289 11.20 17.09 11.50
C PHE A 289 10.22 17.28 10.36
N ASP A 290 10.28 18.45 9.74
CA ASP A 290 9.44 18.81 8.60
C ASP A 290 10.14 18.43 7.29
N TYR A 291 9.34 18.06 6.28
CA TYR A 291 9.82 17.71 4.95
C TYR A 291 8.76 18.04 3.91
N SER A 292 9.19 18.15 2.64
CA SER A 292 8.30 18.24 1.50
C SER A 292 8.30 16.92 0.73
N GLY A 293 7.12 16.47 0.34
CA GLY A 293 6.92 15.22 -0.41
C GLY A 293 5.92 15.37 -1.54
N TYR A 294 5.85 14.36 -2.38
CA TYR A 294 4.88 14.26 -3.48
C TYR A 294 3.49 13.90 -2.97
N LEU A 295 2.46 14.37 -3.67
CA LEU A 295 1.06 14.02 -3.43
C LEU A 295 0.66 12.85 -4.33
N LEU A 296 0.85 11.63 -3.87
CA LEU A 296 0.55 10.45 -4.67
C LEU A 296 -0.88 9.93 -4.39
N PRO A 297 -1.59 9.43 -5.43
CA PRO A 297 -2.85 8.74 -5.22
C PRO A 297 -2.60 7.38 -4.56
N HIS A 298 -3.41 7.06 -3.55
CA HIS A 298 -3.24 5.82 -2.80
C HIS A 298 -4.58 5.30 -2.26
N ALA A 299 -4.71 3.98 -2.07
CA ALA A 299 -5.99 3.35 -1.73
C ALA A 299 -6.58 3.81 -0.40
N GLU A 300 -5.76 4.07 0.62
CA GLU A 300 -6.24 4.53 1.93
C GLU A 300 -6.83 5.94 1.89
N ILE A 301 -6.54 6.75 0.88
CA ILE A 301 -7.24 8.03 0.69
C ILE A 301 -8.74 7.78 0.56
N ILE A 302 -9.11 6.69 -0.13
CA ILE A 302 -10.51 6.29 -0.34
C ILE A 302 -11.03 5.53 0.88
N THR A 303 -10.34 4.45 1.27
CA THR A 303 -10.84 3.50 2.26
C THR A 303 -10.82 4.10 3.67
N LEU A 304 -9.74 4.76 4.07
CA LEU A 304 -9.62 5.44 5.37
C LEU A 304 -10.52 6.68 5.42
N GLY A 305 -10.62 7.45 4.32
CA GLY A 305 -11.55 8.58 4.22
C GLY A 305 -12.99 8.15 4.49
N SER A 306 -13.44 7.08 3.84
CA SER A 306 -14.77 6.46 4.05
C SER A 306 -14.94 5.89 5.46
N PHE A 307 -13.91 5.21 5.97
CA PHE A 307 -13.93 4.60 7.32
C PHE A 307 -14.08 5.63 8.44
N LEU A 308 -13.61 6.86 8.20
CA LEU A 308 -13.65 7.95 9.17
C LEU A 308 -14.85 8.87 9.02
N GLU A 309 -15.67 8.68 8.01
CA GLU A 309 -16.87 9.50 7.83
C GLU A 309 -17.84 9.32 9.00
N TYR A 310 -18.23 10.42 9.60
CA TYR A 310 -19.21 10.44 10.68
C TYR A 310 -20.24 11.55 10.43
N LYS A 311 -21.51 11.17 10.24
CA LYS A 311 -22.65 12.07 10.00
C LYS A 311 -22.41 13.05 8.83
N GLY A 312 -21.87 12.54 7.72
CA GLY A 312 -21.59 13.33 6.51
C GLY A 312 -20.36 14.23 6.59
N ASN A 313 -19.50 14.04 7.60
CA ASN A 313 -18.24 14.75 7.75
C ASN A 313 -17.09 13.73 7.75
N ALA A 314 -16.10 13.95 6.91
CA ALA A 314 -14.86 13.18 6.88
C ALA A 314 -13.67 14.11 7.16
N PRO A 315 -12.60 13.64 7.82
CA PRO A 315 -11.35 14.39 7.89
C PRO A 315 -10.68 14.42 6.51
N THR A 316 -9.76 15.35 6.31
CA THR A 316 -8.90 15.35 5.13
C THR A 316 -7.89 14.21 5.23
N VAL A 317 -7.79 13.40 4.15
CA VAL A 317 -6.84 12.29 4.02
C VAL A 317 -6.09 12.44 2.72
N PHE A 318 -4.76 12.40 2.77
CA PHE A 318 -3.90 12.28 1.60
C PHE A 318 -2.57 11.63 1.97
N TYR A 319 -1.80 11.28 0.95
CA TYR A 319 -0.49 10.67 1.09
C TYR A 319 0.61 11.63 0.66
N CYS A 320 1.54 11.90 1.57
CA CYS A 320 2.71 12.73 1.37
C CYS A 320 3.96 11.86 1.40
N TYR A 321 4.59 11.66 0.26
CA TYR A 321 5.73 10.76 0.12
C TYR A 321 6.98 11.45 -0.40
N ARG A 322 8.07 11.36 0.34
CA ARG A 322 9.40 11.67 -0.14
C ARG A 322 10.18 10.38 -0.35
N PRO A 323 10.33 9.90 -1.60
CA PRO A 323 11.11 8.71 -1.90
C PRO A 323 12.62 8.95 -1.69
N CYS A 324 13.40 7.88 -1.75
CA CYS A 324 14.86 7.98 -1.65
C CYS A 324 15.45 8.81 -2.79
N ASP A 325 16.63 9.37 -2.59
CA ASP A 325 17.26 10.30 -3.55
C ASP A 325 17.40 9.71 -4.97
N GLU A 326 17.66 8.40 -5.08
CA GLU A 326 17.79 7.76 -6.40
C GLU A 326 16.42 7.59 -7.10
N ALA A 327 15.35 7.39 -6.34
CA ALA A 327 14.01 7.37 -6.90
C ALA A 327 13.58 8.77 -7.36
N ILE A 328 13.91 9.83 -6.60
CA ILE A 328 13.68 11.23 -7.01
C ILE A 328 14.40 11.52 -8.34
N LYS A 329 15.68 11.14 -8.46
CA LYS A 329 16.41 11.30 -9.72
C LYS A 329 15.78 10.52 -10.87
N SER A 330 15.27 9.32 -10.60
CA SER A 330 14.57 8.52 -11.60
C SER A 330 13.30 9.23 -12.11
N LEU A 331 12.55 9.84 -11.19
CA LEU A 331 11.37 10.66 -11.54
C LEU A 331 11.76 11.92 -12.32
N ASP A 332 12.86 12.58 -11.95
CA ASP A 332 13.37 13.74 -12.70
C ASP A 332 13.75 13.35 -14.14
N PHE A 333 14.42 12.20 -14.34
CA PHE A 333 14.68 11.69 -15.70
C PHE A 333 13.40 11.39 -16.49
N MET A 334 12.35 10.86 -15.82
CA MET A 334 11.05 10.67 -16.48
C MET A 334 10.42 11.99 -16.86
N ARG A 335 10.44 13.01 -15.99
CA ARG A 335 9.94 14.36 -16.29
C ARG A 335 10.65 14.96 -17.48
N ASP A 336 11.98 14.85 -17.55
CA ASP A 336 12.81 15.34 -18.66
C ASP A 336 12.54 14.57 -19.95
N ASN A 337 12.02 13.35 -19.88
CA ASN A 337 11.65 12.49 -21.01
C ASN A 337 10.12 12.43 -21.25
N ASN A 338 9.40 13.52 -21.04
CA ASN A 338 7.96 13.63 -21.26
C ASN A 338 7.12 12.58 -20.50
N TYR A 339 7.56 12.18 -19.30
CA TYR A 339 6.91 11.20 -18.42
C TYR A 339 6.81 9.78 -19.03
N GLU A 340 7.65 9.45 -19.99
CA GLU A 340 7.73 8.09 -20.52
C GLU A 340 8.29 7.14 -19.46
N LEU A 341 7.73 5.91 -19.43
CA LEU A 341 8.19 4.87 -18.51
C LEU A 341 9.65 4.48 -18.81
N PRO A 342 10.45 4.20 -17.77
CA PRO A 342 11.84 3.78 -17.95
C PRO A 342 11.93 2.42 -18.65
N LYS A 343 13.03 2.18 -19.38
CA LYS A 343 13.28 0.89 -20.04
C LYS A 343 13.45 -0.24 -19.04
N ASP A 344 14.16 0.04 -17.94
CA ASP A 344 14.45 -0.91 -16.88
C ASP A 344 14.21 -0.33 -15.50
N GLY A 345 14.03 -1.23 -14.51
CA GLY A 345 13.85 -0.87 -13.12
C GLY A 345 14.48 -1.87 -12.16
N ILE A 346 15.08 -1.35 -11.09
CA ILE A 346 15.67 -2.16 -10.02
C ILE A 346 15.03 -1.80 -8.68
N VAL A 347 14.42 -2.80 -8.05
CA VAL A 347 14.10 -2.78 -6.62
C VAL A 347 15.33 -3.25 -5.87
N VAL A 348 15.96 -2.35 -5.12
CA VAL A 348 17.22 -2.64 -4.41
C VAL A 348 17.03 -3.63 -3.27
N ARG A 349 18.07 -4.41 -2.99
CA ARG A 349 18.15 -5.30 -1.82
C ARG A 349 18.93 -4.62 -0.69
N ASN A 350 18.88 -5.20 0.52
CA ASN A 350 19.60 -4.67 1.68
C ASN A 350 21.13 -4.49 1.45
N LYS A 351 21.75 -5.38 0.66
CA LYS A 351 23.16 -5.26 0.26
C LYS A 351 23.47 -4.01 -0.57
N ASP A 352 22.48 -3.47 -1.26
CA ASP A 352 22.58 -2.28 -2.11
C ASP A 352 22.26 -0.99 -1.35
N VAL A 353 21.75 -1.10 -0.12
CA VAL A 353 21.54 0.02 0.81
C VAL A 353 22.83 0.25 1.60
N ILE A 354 23.35 1.48 1.58
CA ILE A 354 24.54 1.90 2.31
C ILE A 354 24.20 2.25 3.76
N SER A 355 23.14 3.04 3.92
CA SER A 355 22.67 3.59 5.21
C SER A 355 21.25 4.14 5.05
N GLY A 356 20.70 4.66 6.13
CA GLY A 356 19.39 5.32 6.13
C GLY A 356 18.27 4.40 6.60
N TRP A 357 17.11 4.97 6.60
CA TRP A 357 15.87 4.39 7.10
C TRP A 357 14.68 4.90 6.31
N ASP A 358 13.58 4.20 6.43
CA ASP A 358 12.27 4.52 5.92
C ASP A 358 11.34 4.81 7.11
N SER A 359 10.85 6.04 7.22
CA SER A 359 9.91 6.49 8.24
C SER A 359 8.53 6.57 7.62
N ILE A 360 7.62 5.71 8.06
CA ILE A 360 6.26 5.70 7.57
C ILE A 360 5.27 5.66 8.73
N GLY A 361 4.29 6.54 8.68
CA GLY A 361 3.31 6.68 9.75
C GLY A 361 2.09 7.50 9.35
N THR A 362 1.23 7.73 10.33
CA THR A 362 0.10 8.64 10.23
C THR A 362 0.40 9.93 11.00
N LEU A 363 0.10 11.06 10.39
CA LEU A 363 0.10 12.37 11.06
C LEU A 363 -1.35 12.81 11.26
N LEU A 364 -1.80 12.79 12.50
CA LEU A 364 -3.15 13.22 12.90
C LEU A 364 -3.12 14.65 13.38
N THR A 365 -3.93 15.53 12.78
CA THR A 365 -4.07 16.93 13.21
C THR A 365 -5.45 17.15 13.80
N PHE A 366 -5.51 17.80 14.95
CA PHE A 366 -6.74 18.05 15.70
C PHE A 366 -7.09 19.54 15.78
N LYS A 367 -8.37 19.86 15.98
CA LYS A 367 -8.89 21.25 16.09
C LYS A 367 -8.21 22.09 17.18
N ASN A 368 -7.65 21.46 18.21
CA ASN A 368 -6.91 22.14 19.29
C ASN A 368 -5.46 22.49 18.91
N GLY A 369 -5.04 22.21 17.67
CA GLY A 369 -3.67 22.43 17.18
C GLY A 369 -2.70 21.30 17.43
N ASP A 370 -3.06 20.25 18.18
CA ASP A 370 -2.20 19.10 18.40
C ASP A 370 -1.95 18.37 17.08
N LYS A 371 -0.70 17.97 16.88
CA LYS A 371 -0.29 17.00 15.85
C LYS A 371 0.24 15.74 16.55
N PHE A 372 -0.28 14.59 16.17
CA PHE A 372 0.10 13.31 16.75
C PHE A 372 0.61 12.36 15.64
N TRP A 373 1.86 11.93 15.76
CA TRP A 373 2.46 10.98 14.83
C TRP A 373 2.42 9.57 15.40
N GLY A 374 2.08 8.58 14.57
CA GLY A 374 2.15 7.17 14.92
C GLY A 374 2.54 6.32 13.74
N GLY A 375 3.64 5.56 13.89
CA GLY A 375 4.20 4.79 12.80
C GLY A 375 5.45 4.01 13.18
N THR A 376 6.24 3.66 12.18
CA THR A 376 7.49 2.91 12.31
C THR A 376 8.62 3.60 11.54
N VAL A 377 9.83 3.46 12.06
CA VAL A 377 11.06 3.85 11.38
C VAL A 377 11.94 2.61 11.29
N CYS A 378 12.10 2.09 10.09
CA CYS A 378 12.84 0.87 9.80
C CYS A 378 14.04 1.17 8.90
N GLY A 379 15.21 0.67 9.23
CA GLY A 379 16.42 1.04 8.51
C GLY A 379 17.33 -0.13 8.17
N LYS A 380 18.43 0.21 7.48
CA LYS A 380 19.53 -0.71 7.14
C LYS A 380 19.99 -1.51 8.36
N THR A 381 20.15 -0.83 9.51
CA THR A 381 20.60 -1.45 10.77
C THR A 381 19.63 -2.52 11.27
N ASP A 382 18.31 -2.31 11.09
CA ASP A 382 17.30 -3.30 11.47
C ASP A 382 17.39 -4.53 10.57
N MET A 383 17.54 -4.32 9.27
CA MET A 383 17.67 -5.42 8.30
C MET A 383 18.92 -6.27 8.56
N ASP A 384 20.04 -5.62 8.85
CA ASP A 384 21.29 -6.31 9.20
C ASP A 384 21.13 -7.12 10.51
N ARG A 385 20.54 -6.52 11.55
CA ARG A 385 20.26 -7.17 12.84
C ARG A 385 19.30 -8.35 12.68
N LEU A 386 18.29 -8.21 11.85
CA LEU A 386 17.29 -9.27 11.59
C LEU A 386 17.79 -10.32 10.58
N GLY A 387 18.89 -10.04 9.86
CA GLY A 387 19.50 -10.95 8.89
C GLY A 387 18.69 -11.11 7.61
N PHE A 388 17.96 -10.07 7.17
CA PHE A 388 17.20 -10.07 5.92
C PHE A 388 18.05 -9.58 4.75
N LYS A 389 17.84 -10.19 3.59
CA LYS A 389 18.36 -9.69 2.31
C LYS A 389 17.43 -8.63 1.68
N SER A 390 16.17 -8.61 2.06
CA SER A 390 15.20 -7.57 1.71
C SER A 390 15.59 -6.24 2.35
N ASN A 391 15.24 -5.12 1.71
CA ASN A 391 15.42 -3.79 2.28
C ASN A 391 14.33 -3.45 3.31
N ALA A 392 14.46 -2.32 4.00
CA ALA A 392 13.54 -1.90 5.06
C ALA A 392 12.11 -1.69 4.54
N THR A 393 11.94 -1.07 3.38
CA THR A 393 10.62 -0.79 2.79
C THR A 393 9.86 -2.07 2.46
N THR A 394 10.48 -3.01 1.73
CA THR A 394 9.80 -4.26 1.33
C THR A 394 9.52 -5.19 2.50
N ILE A 395 10.35 -5.19 3.55
CA ILE A 395 10.09 -6.05 4.72
C ILE A 395 8.87 -5.58 5.52
N GLN A 396 8.62 -4.27 5.58
CA GLN A 396 7.43 -3.71 6.22
C GLN A 396 6.13 -4.16 5.52
N VAL A 397 6.15 -4.20 4.18
CA VAL A 397 5.05 -4.78 3.38
C VAL A 397 4.85 -6.27 3.72
N GLY A 398 5.93 -7.06 3.68
CA GLY A 398 5.90 -8.48 4.03
C GLY A 398 5.41 -8.75 5.46
N ALA A 399 5.73 -7.87 6.40
CA ALA A 399 5.29 -7.97 7.80
C ALA A 399 3.76 -7.88 7.93
N PHE A 400 3.14 -6.91 7.26
CA PHE A 400 1.68 -6.83 7.26
C PHE A 400 1.06 -8.01 6.54
N MET A 401 1.53 -8.35 5.34
CA MET A 401 0.97 -9.48 4.57
C MET A 401 1.00 -10.79 5.37
N ASN A 402 2.13 -11.08 6.04
CA ASN A 402 2.23 -12.27 6.89
C ASN A 402 1.16 -12.26 8.01
N SER A 403 0.97 -11.12 8.66
CA SER A 403 -0.02 -10.97 9.74
C SER A 403 -1.46 -11.06 9.19
N ALA A 404 -1.71 -10.46 8.03
CA ALA A 404 -3.00 -10.48 7.36
C ALA A 404 -3.37 -11.88 6.86
N ILE A 405 -2.41 -12.65 6.31
CA ILE A 405 -2.64 -14.06 5.93
C ILE A 405 -3.08 -14.88 7.16
N TYR A 406 -2.40 -14.71 8.28
CA TYR A 406 -2.79 -15.37 9.54
C TYR A 406 -4.20 -14.94 9.96
N TRP A 407 -4.50 -13.65 9.94
CA TRP A 407 -5.81 -13.12 10.31
C TRP A 407 -6.90 -13.64 9.37
N ILE A 408 -6.70 -13.66 8.06
CA ILE A 408 -7.63 -14.21 7.06
C ILE A 408 -7.97 -15.67 7.39
N LEU A 409 -6.97 -16.48 7.68
CA LEU A 409 -7.15 -17.92 7.98
C LEU A 409 -7.85 -18.17 9.31
N THR A 410 -7.72 -17.25 10.27
CA THR A 410 -8.39 -17.34 11.59
C THR A 410 -9.78 -16.72 11.61
N HIS A 411 -10.13 -15.93 10.58
CA HIS A 411 -11.43 -15.28 10.43
C HIS A 411 -12.11 -15.64 9.09
N PRO A 412 -12.49 -16.91 8.88
CA PRO A 412 -12.77 -17.47 7.55
C PRO A 412 -14.01 -16.94 6.82
N ASN A 413 -14.91 -16.20 7.51
CA ASN A 413 -16.24 -15.83 6.99
C ASN A 413 -16.52 -14.32 7.03
N LYS A 414 -15.50 -13.49 6.76
CA LYS A 414 -15.65 -12.02 6.76
C LYS A 414 -15.98 -11.43 5.40
N GLY A 415 -15.90 -12.23 4.33
CA GLY A 415 -16.03 -11.72 2.97
C GLY A 415 -14.77 -10.98 2.51
N LEU A 416 -14.90 -10.15 1.50
CA LEU A 416 -13.83 -9.24 1.10
C LEU A 416 -13.77 -8.06 2.08
N VAL A 417 -12.60 -7.78 2.62
CA VAL A 417 -12.37 -6.72 3.61
C VAL A 417 -11.25 -5.78 3.17
N ASN A 418 -11.32 -4.55 3.62
CA ASN A 418 -10.22 -3.58 3.56
C ASN A 418 -9.35 -3.67 4.83
N ALA A 419 -8.16 -3.09 4.79
CA ALA A 419 -7.23 -3.12 5.92
C ALA A 419 -7.80 -2.49 7.21
N GLU A 420 -8.67 -1.48 7.10
CA GLU A 420 -9.34 -0.83 8.23
C GLU A 420 -10.22 -1.78 9.05
N GLU A 421 -10.78 -2.82 8.42
CA GLU A 421 -11.68 -3.78 9.05
C GLU A 421 -10.94 -4.90 9.80
N VAL A 422 -9.63 -5.04 9.58
CA VAL A 422 -8.80 -6.05 10.24
C VAL A 422 -8.53 -5.69 11.70
N ASN A 423 -8.46 -6.68 12.59
CA ASN A 423 -8.18 -6.45 14.01
C ASN A 423 -6.76 -5.92 14.24
N ASN A 424 -6.66 -4.76 14.87
CA ASN A 424 -5.41 -4.07 15.15
C ASN A 424 -4.44 -4.88 16.01
N LYS A 425 -4.94 -5.56 17.06
CA LYS A 425 -4.10 -6.30 18.02
C LYS A 425 -3.35 -7.45 17.33
N ASP A 426 -4.07 -8.27 16.57
CA ASP A 426 -3.51 -9.47 15.95
C ASP A 426 -2.44 -9.10 14.92
N ILE A 427 -2.67 -8.01 14.16
CA ILE A 427 -1.71 -7.51 13.20
C ILE A 427 -0.42 -7.05 13.89
N PHE A 428 -0.52 -6.19 14.92
CA PHE A 428 0.68 -5.70 15.60
C PHE A 428 1.46 -6.78 16.33
N GLU A 429 0.80 -7.77 16.92
CA GLU A 429 1.46 -8.88 17.60
C GLU A 429 2.42 -9.63 16.66
N MET A 430 2.03 -9.83 15.41
CA MET A 430 2.82 -10.55 14.44
C MET A 430 3.78 -9.64 13.65
N ALA A 431 3.31 -8.48 13.19
CA ALA A 431 4.10 -7.59 12.33
C ALA A 431 5.26 -6.92 13.06
N SER A 432 5.10 -6.55 14.33
CA SER A 432 6.09 -5.80 15.11
C SER A 432 7.49 -6.43 15.17
N LYS A 433 7.59 -7.74 14.99
CA LYS A 433 8.86 -8.48 14.95
C LYS A 433 9.80 -8.04 13.82
N TYR A 434 9.21 -7.52 12.73
CA TYR A 434 9.91 -7.20 11.48
C TYR A 434 9.94 -5.70 11.20
N LEU A 435 9.23 -4.93 12.00
CA LEU A 435 9.23 -3.48 11.94
C LEU A 435 10.44 -2.93 12.71
N GLY A 436 10.85 -1.71 12.37
CA GLY A 436 11.86 -1.00 13.11
C GLY A 436 11.34 -0.42 14.42
N LYS A 437 11.87 0.73 14.82
CA LYS A 437 11.37 1.46 15.99
C LYS A 437 9.97 2.00 15.73
N GLN A 438 9.08 1.87 16.72
CA GLN A 438 7.71 2.36 16.60
C GLN A 438 7.46 3.49 17.60
N TYR A 439 6.84 4.56 17.13
CA TYR A 439 6.55 5.74 17.93
C TYR A 439 5.07 6.11 17.85
N PHE A 440 4.53 6.63 18.96
CA PHE A 440 3.16 7.14 19.09
C PHE A 440 3.22 8.37 20.01
N LYS A 441 3.33 9.56 19.44
CA LYS A 441 3.66 10.77 20.20
C LYS A 441 3.16 12.07 19.56
N LEU A 442 3.07 13.11 20.36
CA LEU A 442 2.92 14.49 19.85
C LEU A 442 4.22 14.93 19.13
N VAL A 443 4.07 15.69 18.04
CA VAL A 443 5.14 16.23 17.20
C VAL A 443 4.93 17.71 16.93
#